data_f16675b92dc497328d356ccba099cd7d
#
_entry.id   f16675b92dc497328d356ccba099cd7d
#
_cell.length_a   1.000
_cell.length_b   1.000
_cell.length_c   1.000
_cell.angle_alpha   90.00
_cell.angle_beta   90.00
_cell.angle_gamma   90.00
#
_symmetry.space_group_name_H-M   'P 1'
#
loop_
_entity.id
_entity.type
_entity.pdbx_description
1 polymer ?
#
loop_
_entity_poly.entity_id
_entity_poly.type
_entity_poly.pdbx_seq_one_letter_code
_entity_poly.pdbx_strand_id
1 'polypeptide(L)'
;MLLVDAETAIRTRRTHKAFEPEPIPREQLDELLELARWAPNHHLTAPWRFRVIGPRSLDALKQAAGPESAAKLDRCPTLVVASCALAGDPLTEEEDLHATAVASYIVLLAAHARGLAGYWRTPEVLRSEAGRRAVGLPDDERFVALLHIGRPKQEQRPPDRPPAAETTIYLD
;
A
#
# COMPACT_ATOMS: atom_id res chain seq x y z
N MET A 1 17.81 -5.04 -15.16
CA MET A 1 16.64 -5.86 -14.83
C MET A 1 15.57 -5.57 -15.87
N LEU A 2 15.08 -6.59 -16.59
CA LEU A 2 13.97 -6.42 -17.54
C LEU A 2 12.69 -6.15 -16.72
N LEU A 3 12.03 -5.03 -17.00
CA LEU A 3 10.69 -4.76 -16.48
C LEU A 3 9.70 -5.69 -17.18
N VAL A 4 8.80 -6.31 -16.43
CA VAL A 4 7.69 -7.05 -17.04
C VAL A 4 6.66 -6.07 -17.60
N ASP A 5 5.96 -6.45 -18.68
CA ASP A 5 4.88 -5.63 -19.23
C ASP A 5 3.68 -5.54 -18.25
N ALA A 6 2.79 -4.59 -18.50
CA ALA A 6 1.69 -4.29 -17.60
C ALA A 6 0.74 -5.47 -17.41
N GLU A 7 0.39 -6.22 -18.46
CA GLU A 7 -0.51 -7.35 -18.36
C GLU A 7 0.10 -8.48 -17.53
N THR A 8 1.37 -8.80 -17.79
CA THR A 8 2.13 -9.77 -17.00
C THR A 8 2.20 -9.35 -15.54
N ALA A 9 2.52 -8.08 -15.24
CA ALA A 9 2.56 -7.58 -13.87
C ALA A 9 1.21 -7.73 -13.15
N ILE A 10 0.12 -7.38 -13.80
CA ILE A 10 -1.24 -7.51 -13.25
C ILE A 10 -1.57 -8.99 -12.97
N ARG A 11 -1.31 -9.88 -13.90
CA ARG A 11 -1.61 -11.31 -13.79
C ARG A 11 -0.76 -12.03 -12.76
N THR A 12 0.50 -11.59 -12.58
CA THR A 12 1.48 -12.31 -11.74
C THR A 12 1.70 -11.70 -10.37
N ARG A 13 1.28 -10.44 -10.12
CA ARG A 13 1.42 -9.83 -8.79
C ARG A 13 0.69 -10.64 -7.72
N ARG A 14 1.40 -10.94 -6.63
CA ARG A 14 0.87 -11.69 -5.48
C ARG A 14 1.06 -10.91 -4.18
N THR A 15 0.28 -11.28 -3.17
CA THR A 15 0.49 -10.85 -1.79
C THR A 15 1.53 -11.73 -1.15
N HIS A 16 2.59 -11.11 -0.62
CA HIS A 16 3.65 -11.80 0.11
C HIS A 16 3.55 -11.51 1.61
N LYS A 17 3.80 -12.52 2.43
CA LYS A 17 3.79 -12.42 3.89
C LYS A 17 5.16 -12.68 4.52
N ALA A 18 6.14 -13.05 3.70
CA ALA A 18 7.53 -13.28 4.09
C ALA A 18 8.45 -12.51 3.16
N PHE A 19 9.37 -11.75 3.75
CA PHE A 19 10.30 -10.87 3.06
C PHE A 19 11.72 -11.14 3.57
N GLU A 20 12.72 -10.84 2.74
CA GLU A 20 14.09 -10.77 3.20
C GLU A 20 14.26 -9.61 4.18
N PRO A 21 15.23 -9.70 5.13
CA PRO A 21 15.36 -8.73 6.21
C PRO A 21 15.91 -7.37 5.77
N GLU A 22 16.54 -7.30 4.60
CA GLU A 22 17.14 -6.06 4.11
C GLU A 22 16.07 -5.10 3.57
N PRO A 23 16.04 -3.84 4.03
CA PRO A 23 15.16 -2.84 3.46
C PRO A 23 15.54 -2.54 2.01
N ILE A 24 14.57 -2.11 1.23
CA ILE A 24 14.87 -1.59 -0.11
C ILE A 24 15.56 -0.23 0.00
N PRO A 25 16.50 0.10 -0.93
CA PRO A 25 17.12 1.41 -0.96
C PRO A 25 16.08 2.53 -1.07
N ARG A 26 16.36 3.67 -0.45
CA ARG A 26 15.47 4.83 -0.46
C ARG A 26 15.17 5.28 -1.89
N GLU A 27 16.18 5.35 -2.73
CA GLU A 27 16.06 5.76 -4.13
C GLU A 27 15.09 4.86 -4.90
N GLN A 28 15.17 3.55 -4.65
CA GLN A 28 14.23 2.59 -5.26
C GLN A 28 12.80 2.78 -4.75
N LEU A 29 12.62 3.08 -3.46
CA LEU A 29 11.31 3.39 -2.90
C LEU A 29 10.76 4.70 -3.47
N ASP A 30 11.59 5.74 -3.57
CA ASP A 30 11.20 7.04 -4.12
C ASP A 30 10.73 6.90 -5.58
N GLU A 31 11.40 6.07 -6.39
CA GLU A 31 10.95 5.75 -7.75
C GLU A 31 9.57 5.05 -7.79
N LEU A 32 9.29 4.18 -6.82
CA LEU A 32 7.98 3.52 -6.74
C LEU A 32 6.88 4.52 -6.36
N LEU A 33 7.17 5.39 -5.39
CA LEU A 33 6.23 6.43 -4.94
C LEU A 33 5.99 7.50 -6.01
N GLU A 34 7.00 7.81 -6.83
CA GLU A 34 6.86 8.71 -7.98
C GLU A 34 5.83 8.20 -8.99
N LEU A 35 5.74 6.89 -9.20
CA LEU A 35 4.74 6.32 -10.10
C LEU A 35 3.30 6.46 -9.57
N ALA A 36 3.10 6.58 -8.28
CA ALA A 36 1.78 6.77 -7.68
C ALA A 36 1.10 8.06 -8.16
N ARG A 37 1.88 9.11 -8.50
CA ARG A 37 1.33 10.39 -8.98
C ARG A 37 0.58 10.29 -10.31
N TRP A 38 0.74 9.19 -11.03
CA TRP A 38 0.04 8.93 -12.29
C TRP A 38 -1.32 8.25 -12.09
N ALA A 39 -1.75 8.08 -10.84
CA ALA A 39 -3.09 7.60 -10.55
C ALA A 39 -4.13 8.61 -11.06
N PRO A 40 -5.21 8.15 -11.72
CA PRO A 40 -6.30 9.04 -12.09
C PRO A 40 -6.96 9.60 -10.83
N ASN A 41 -7.24 10.89 -10.83
CA ASN A 41 -7.97 11.55 -9.76
C ASN A 41 -8.77 12.75 -10.31
N HIS A 42 -9.94 12.99 -9.75
CA HIS A 42 -10.81 14.07 -10.19
C HIS A 42 -10.18 15.42 -9.81
N HIS A 43 -10.27 16.41 -10.71
CA HIS A 43 -9.71 17.74 -10.53
C HIS A 43 -8.21 17.82 -10.19
N LEU A 44 -7.46 16.74 -10.37
CA LEU A 44 -6.02 16.65 -10.05
C LEU A 44 -5.72 17.02 -8.59
N THR A 45 -6.58 16.62 -7.67
CA THR A 45 -6.46 16.86 -6.22
C THR A 45 -5.20 16.23 -5.62
N ALA A 46 -4.68 15.15 -6.24
CA ALA A 46 -3.54 14.39 -5.75
C ALA A 46 -3.64 14.08 -4.23
N PRO A 47 -4.71 13.40 -3.79
CA PRO A 47 -5.09 13.34 -2.38
C PRO A 47 -4.24 12.39 -1.54
N TRP A 48 -3.47 11.50 -2.18
CA TRP A 48 -2.64 10.51 -1.49
C TRP A 48 -1.49 11.13 -0.73
N ARG A 49 -1.23 10.59 0.45
CA ARG A 49 -0.07 10.89 1.28
C ARG A 49 0.62 9.58 1.66
N PHE A 50 1.94 9.55 1.52
CA PHE A 50 2.75 8.39 1.87
C PHE A 50 3.72 8.73 2.99
N ARG A 51 3.75 7.89 4.04
CA ARG A 51 4.69 8.00 5.16
C ARG A 51 5.52 6.74 5.26
N VAL A 52 6.80 6.86 5.02
CA VAL A 52 7.75 5.76 5.20
C VAL A 52 8.07 5.64 6.68
N ILE A 53 7.83 4.47 7.24
CA ILE A 53 8.02 4.22 8.67
C ILE A 53 9.50 4.03 8.97
N GLY A 54 10.06 4.93 9.78
CA GLY A 54 11.40 4.80 10.35
C GLY A 54 11.40 4.03 11.68
N PRO A 55 12.60 3.72 12.23
CA PRO A 55 12.72 2.88 13.44
C PRO A 55 11.91 3.40 14.64
N ARG A 56 11.99 4.69 14.94
CA ARG A 56 11.25 5.28 16.08
C ARG A 56 9.73 5.18 15.91
N SER A 57 9.22 5.45 14.71
CA SER A 57 7.79 5.32 14.41
C SER A 57 7.34 3.87 14.43
N LEU A 58 8.20 2.93 14.01
CA LEU A 58 7.91 1.51 14.08
C LEU A 58 7.81 1.04 15.54
N ASP A 59 8.73 1.44 16.40
CA ASP A 59 8.71 1.09 17.82
C ASP A 59 7.45 1.64 18.51
N ALA A 60 7.09 2.91 18.26
CA ALA A 60 5.88 3.51 18.79
C ALA A 60 4.62 2.79 18.26
N LEU A 61 4.59 2.42 16.98
CA LEU A 61 3.47 1.70 16.37
C LEU A 61 3.33 0.29 16.97
N LYS A 62 4.45 -0.41 17.24
CA LYS A 62 4.45 -1.72 17.90
C LYS A 62 3.91 -1.64 19.31
N GLN A 63 4.30 -0.61 20.07
CA GLN A 63 3.76 -0.37 21.42
C GLN A 63 2.24 -0.15 21.37
N ALA A 64 1.76 0.67 20.43
CA ALA A 64 0.33 0.91 20.25
C ALA A 64 -0.45 -0.35 19.80
N ALA A 65 0.18 -1.24 19.03
CA ALA A 65 -0.44 -2.44 18.48
C ALA A 65 -0.56 -3.60 19.49
N GLY A 66 0.23 -3.59 20.55
CA GLY A 66 0.36 -4.70 21.50
C GLY A 66 1.14 -5.89 20.93
N PRO A 67 1.55 -6.85 21.77
CA PRO A 67 2.56 -7.86 21.44
C PRO A 67 2.17 -8.76 20.26
N GLU A 68 0.94 -9.24 20.20
CA GLU A 68 0.49 -10.13 19.12
C GLU A 68 0.49 -9.45 17.73
N SER A 69 0.07 -8.19 17.67
CA SER A 69 -0.01 -7.43 16.42
C SER A 69 1.34 -6.84 16.03
N ALA A 70 2.21 -6.53 17.01
CA ALA A 70 3.55 -6.01 16.80
C ALA A 70 4.41 -6.95 15.95
N ALA A 71 4.38 -8.27 16.23
CA ALA A 71 5.12 -9.28 15.45
C ALA A 71 4.75 -9.30 13.95
N LYS A 72 3.54 -8.83 13.60
CA LYS A 72 3.10 -8.74 12.20
C LYS A 72 3.71 -7.53 11.48
N LEU A 73 4.19 -6.52 12.21
CA LEU A 73 4.88 -5.36 11.67
C LEU A 73 6.34 -5.66 11.33
N ASP A 74 6.96 -6.63 11.99
CA ASP A 74 8.33 -7.07 11.73
C ASP A 74 8.50 -7.94 10.47
N ARG A 75 7.40 -8.31 9.82
CA ARG A 75 7.45 -9.20 8.65
C ARG A 75 8.12 -8.60 7.42
N CYS A 76 8.19 -7.29 7.35
CA CYS A 76 8.74 -6.57 6.21
C CYS A 76 9.56 -5.38 6.69
N PRO A 77 10.79 -5.21 6.18
CA PRO A 77 11.68 -4.15 6.63
C PRO A 77 11.29 -2.75 6.12
N THR A 78 10.52 -2.66 5.03
CA THR A 78 10.05 -1.39 4.50
C THR A 78 8.53 -1.32 4.58
N LEU A 79 8.04 -0.37 5.38
CA LEU A 79 6.62 -0.12 5.63
C LEU A 79 6.26 1.30 5.21
N VAL A 80 5.18 1.44 4.46
CA VAL A 80 4.67 2.73 4.01
C VAL A 80 3.19 2.86 4.37
N VAL A 81 2.84 3.85 5.17
CA VAL A 81 1.44 4.22 5.43
C VAL A 81 0.95 5.06 4.26
N ALA A 82 -0.15 4.62 3.66
CA ALA A 82 -0.91 5.39 2.68
C ALA A 82 -2.16 5.97 3.35
N SER A 83 -2.40 7.25 3.16
CA SER A 83 -3.58 7.98 3.63
C SER A 83 -4.09 8.91 2.55
N CYS A 84 -5.37 9.26 2.66
CA CYS A 84 -6.08 10.20 1.80
C CYS A 84 -6.33 11.49 2.57
N ALA A 85 -5.96 12.63 2.00
CA ALA A 85 -6.35 13.94 2.54
C ALA A 85 -7.88 14.11 2.47
N LEU A 86 -8.48 14.68 3.50
CA LEU A 86 -9.91 14.93 3.56
C LEU A 86 -10.21 16.33 2.98
N ALA A 87 -11.18 16.40 2.07
CA ALA A 87 -11.57 17.64 1.39
C ALA A 87 -12.70 18.40 2.10
N GLY A 88 -13.37 17.75 3.07
CA GLY A 88 -14.52 18.32 3.79
C GLY A 88 -15.86 18.24 3.04
N ASP A 89 -15.85 17.68 1.83
CA ASP A 89 -17.04 17.39 1.01
C ASP A 89 -17.15 15.88 0.79
N PRO A 90 -18.28 15.23 1.17
CA PRO A 90 -18.40 13.77 1.15
C PRO A 90 -18.18 13.14 -0.24
N LEU A 91 -18.64 13.78 -1.33
CA LEU A 91 -18.47 13.26 -2.68
C LEU A 91 -16.99 13.29 -3.11
N THR A 92 -16.34 14.42 -2.90
CA THR A 92 -14.92 14.60 -3.19
C THR A 92 -14.06 13.63 -2.36
N GLU A 93 -14.40 13.42 -1.08
CA GLU A 93 -13.69 12.47 -0.22
C GLU A 93 -13.83 11.02 -0.68
N GLU A 94 -14.99 10.62 -1.23
CA GLU A 94 -15.18 9.29 -1.81
C GLU A 94 -14.35 9.11 -3.07
N GLU A 95 -14.35 10.07 -3.98
CA GLU A 95 -13.54 10.07 -5.21
C GLU A 95 -12.04 10.05 -4.88
N ASP A 96 -11.61 10.88 -3.95
CA ASP A 96 -10.22 10.99 -3.49
C ASP A 96 -9.74 9.70 -2.79
N LEU A 97 -10.64 9.03 -2.05
CA LEU A 97 -10.34 7.73 -1.45
C LEU A 97 -10.09 6.67 -2.52
N HIS A 98 -10.92 6.62 -3.56
CA HIS A 98 -10.72 5.71 -4.69
C HIS A 98 -9.42 6.00 -5.43
N ALA A 99 -9.11 7.27 -5.68
CA ALA A 99 -7.85 7.71 -6.29
C ALA A 99 -6.63 7.29 -5.44
N THR A 100 -6.70 7.46 -4.13
CA THR A 100 -5.64 7.05 -3.19
C THR A 100 -5.45 5.53 -3.18
N ALA A 101 -6.53 4.76 -3.28
CA ALA A 101 -6.45 3.31 -3.40
C ALA A 101 -5.76 2.88 -4.71
N VAL A 102 -6.08 3.52 -5.82
CA VAL A 102 -5.42 3.29 -7.11
C VAL A 102 -3.94 3.67 -7.04
N ALA A 103 -3.58 4.84 -6.48
CA ALA A 103 -2.20 5.26 -6.28
C ALA A 103 -1.41 4.24 -5.47
N SER A 104 -1.99 3.74 -4.37
CA SER A 104 -1.37 2.70 -3.53
C SER A 104 -1.19 1.37 -4.27
N TYR A 105 -2.16 0.99 -5.12
CA TYR A 105 -2.04 -0.20 -5.96
C TYR A 105 -0.95 -0.05 -7.02
N ILE A 106 -0.81 1.12 -7.64
CA ILE A 106 0.27 1.42 -8.60
C ILE A 106 1.64 1.19 -7.94
N VAL A 107 1.86 1.64 -6.70
CA VAL A 107 3.11 1.37 -5.96
C VAL A 107 3.38 -0.13 -5.86
N LEU A 108 2.37 -0.93 -5.48
CA LEU A 108 2.53 -2.38 -5.35
C LEU A 108 2.75 -3.08 -6.70
N LEU A 109 2.09 -2.61 -7.75
CA LEU A 109 2.25 -3.15 -9.10
C LEU A 109 3.65 -2.83 -9.65
N ALA A 110 4.11 -1.60 -9.47
CA ALA A 110 5.44 -1.15 -9.86
C ALA A 110 6.56 -1.88 -9.08
N ALA A 111 6.34 -2.13 -7.78
CA ALA A 111 7.25 -2.95 -6.98
C ALA A 111 7.36 -4.36 -7.56
N HIS A 112 6.22 -5.00 -7.87
CA HIS A 112 6.19 -6.33 -8.48
C HIS A 112 6.89 -6.36 -9.84
N ALA A 113 6.64 -5.39 -10.71
CA ALA A 113 7.29 -5.28 -12.02
C ALA A 113 8.83 -5.17 -11.92
N ARG A 114 9.36 -4.75 -10.77
CA ARG A 114 10.79 -4.66 -10.45
C ARG A 114 11.32 -5.85 -9.64
N GLY A 115 10.55 -6.95 -9.54
CA GLY A 115 10.94 -8.14 -8.79
C GLY A 115 10.84 -8.01 -7.27
N LEU A 116 10.17 -6.97 -6.77
CA LEU A 116 9.87 -6.82 -5.36
C LEU A 116 8.53 -7.47 -5.00
N ALA A 117 8.39 -7.81 -3.75
CA ALA A 117 7.16 -8.30 -3.14
C ALA A 117 6.37 -7.17 -2.50
N GLY A 118 5.04 -7.28 -2.53
CA GLY A 118 4.15 -6.33 -1.91
C GLY A 118 3.04 -6.97 -1.10
N TYR A 119 2.57 -6.26 -0.06
CA TYR A 119 1.41 -6.64 0.72
C TYR A 119 0.62 -5.40 1.15
N TRP A 120 -0.65 -5.37 0.80
CA TRP A 120 -1.60 -4.38 1.29
C TRP A 120 -2.23 -4.88 2.59
N ARG A 121 -2.10 -4.11 3.67
CA ARG A 121 -2.73 -4.39 4.96
C ARG A 121 -3.52 -3.20 5.47
N THR A 122 -4.51 -3.49 6.30
CA THR A 122 -5.29 -2.49 7.02
C THR A 122 -5.34 -2.82 8.51
N PRO A 123 -4.17 -2.77 9.21
CA PRO A 123 -4.11 -3.12 10.62
C PRO A 123 -4.93 -2.13 11.45
N GLU A 124 -5.71 -2.65 12.41
CA GLU A 124 -6.60 -1.86 13.25
C GLU A 124 -5.88 -0.77 14.05
N VAL A 125 -4.64 -1.03 14.47
CA VAL A 125 -3.83 -0.05 15.19
C VAL A 125 -3.72 1.29 14.47
N LEU A 126 -3.67 1.32 13.13
CA LEU A 126 -3.62 2.57 12.36
C LEU A 126 -4.98 3.30 12.28
N ARG A 127 -6.03 2.74 12.84
CA ARG A 127 -7.32 3.39 13.06
C ARG A 127 -7.47 3.95 14.48
N SER A 128 -6.63 3.49 15.42
CA SER A 128 -6.59 3.99 16.78
C SER A 128 -5.82 5.31 16.87
N GLU A 129 -6.16 6.13 17.86
CA GLU A 129 -5.48 7.40 18.13
C GLU A 129 -3.97 7.19 18.41
N ALA A 130 -3.62 6.17 19.20
CA ALA A 130 -2.23 5.86 19.52
C ALA A 130 -1.43 5.46 18.27
N GLY A 131 -2.00 4.62 17.40
CA GLY A 131 -1.35 4.21 16.16
C GLY A 131 -1.23 5.36 15.15
N ARG A 132 -2.24 6.21 15.03
CA ARG A 132 -2.20 7.41 14.20
C ARG A 132 -1.08 8.35 14.64
N ARG A 133 -0.97 8.62 15.96
CA ARG A 133 0.12 9.43 16.54
C ARG A 133 1.49 8.82 16.26
N ALA A 134 1.64 7.49 16.38
CA ALA A 134 2.91 6.81 16.18
C ALA A 134 3.49 7.04 14.77
N VAL A 135 2.65 7.22 13.77
CA VAL A 135 3.06 7.43 12.37
C VAL A 135 2.84 8.86 11.87
N GLY A 136 2.45 9.78 12.74
CA GLY A 136 2.20 11.18 12.39
C GLY A 136 1.03 11.34 11.41
N LEU A 137 -0.02 10.53 11.53
CA LEU A 137 -1.23 10.60 10.71
C LEU A 137 -2.20 11.62 11.34
N PRO A 138 -2.42 12.80 10.73
CA PRO A 138 -3.25 13.86 11.28
C PRO A 138 -4.75 13.59 11.10
N ASP A 139 -5.61 14.38 11.76
CA ASP A 139 -7.06 14.16 11.75
C ASP A 139 -7.73 14.51 10.42
N ASP A 140 -7.11 15.37 9.62
CA ASP A 140 -7.52 15.75 8.27
C ASP A 140 -7.09 14.74 7.19
N GLU A 141 -6.63 13.56 7.60
CA GLU A 141 -6.32 12.46 6.69
C GLU A 141 -7.00 11.16 7.13
N ARG A 142 -7.47 10.39 6.15
CA ARG A 142 -8.05 9.07 6.34
C ARG A 142 -7.02 7.98 6.01
N PHE A 143 -6.78 7.06 6.97
CA PHE A 143 -5.95 5.89 6.74
C PHE A 143 -6.53 5.00 5.63
N VAL A 144 -5.71 4.60 4.66
CA VAL A 144 -6.08 3.72 3.54
C VAL A 144 -5.39 2.37 3.63
N ALA A 145 -4.07 2.35 3.74
CA ALA A 145 -3.30 1.12 3.75
C ALA A 145 -1.96 1.24 4.47
N LEU A 146 -1.49 0.11 4.98
CA LEU A 146 -0.08 -0.13 5.30
C LEU A 146 0.50 -1.02 4.20
N LEU A 147 1.36 -0.45 3.38
CA LEU A 147 2.05 -1.17 2.31
C LEU A 147 3.35 -1.76 2.88
N HIS A 148 3.50 -3.07 2.73
CA HIS A 148 4.74 -3.77 2.97
C HIS A 148 5.45 -3.94 1.63
N ILE A 149 6.70 -3.52 1.50
CA ILE A 149 7.45 -3.57 0.25
C ILE A 149 8.86 -4.09 0.56
N GLY A 150 9.30 -5.13 -0.15
CA GLY A 150 10.62 -5.73 0.09
C GLY A 150 10.96 -6.82 -0.90
N ARG A 151 12.11 -7.48 -0.72
CA ARG A 151 12.47 -8.64 -1.53
C ARG A 151 11.66 -9.86 -1.08
N PRO A 152 11.12 -10.68 -2.00
CA PRO A 152 10.37 -11.87 -1.64
C PRO A 152 11.31 -12.94 -1.08
N LYS A 153 10.93 -13.55 0.04
CA LYS A 153 11.65 -14.70 0.62
C LYS A 153 11.22 -16.04 0.00
N GLN A 154 10.09 -16.07 -0.66
CA GLN A 154 9.52 -17.26 -1.27
C GLN A 154 8.59 -16.90 -2.42
N GLU A 155 8.42 -17.81 -3.36
CA GLU A 155 7.44 -17.68 -4.41
C GLU A 155 6.01 -17.87 -3.86
N GLN A 156 5.03 -17.26 -4.52
CA GLN A 156 3.62 -17.36 -4.20
C GLN A 156 2.88 -18.07 -5.34
N ARG A 157 2.07 -19.04 -5.01
CA ARG A 157 1.19 -19.69 -5.99
C ARG A 157 0.09 -18.71 -6.44
N PRO A 158 -0.27 -18.72 -7.74
CA PRO A 158 -1.41 -17.95 -8.21
C PRO A 158 -2.68 -18.45 -7.50
N PRO A 159 -3.54 -17.52 -7.00
CA PRO A 159 -4.86 -17.89 -6.53
C PRO A 159 -5.74 -18.25 -7.72
N ASP A 160 -6.70 -19.13 -7.47
CA ASP A 160 -7.82 -19.30 -8.36
C ASP A 160 -8.71 -18.03 -8.34
N ARG A 161 -9.17 -17.61 -9.51
CA ARG A 161 -10.02 -16.40 -9.66
C ARG A 161 -11.18 -16.73 -10.58
N PRO A 162 -12.41 -16.30 -10.21
CA PRO A 162 -13.56 -16.47 -11.07
C PRO A 162 -13.33 -15.75 -12.41
N PRO A 163 -13.88 -16.27 -13.52
CA PRO A 163 -13.79 -15.61 -14.81
C PRO A 163 -14.58 -14.28 -14.81
N ALA A 164 -14.17 -13.32 -15.63
CA ALA A 164 -14.82 -12.01 -15.72
C ALA A 164 -16.32 -12.09 -16.06
N ALA A 165 -16.73 -13.13 -16.75
CA ALA A 165 -18.15 -13.35 -17.10
C ALA A 165 -19.08 -13.48 -15.87
N GLU A 166 -18.55 -13.89 -14.70
CA GLU A 166 -19.34 -13.95 -13.45
C GLU A 166 -19.59 -12.58 -12.81
N THR A 167 -18.84 -11.57 -13.21
CA THR A 167 -18.92 -10.21 -12.65
C THR A 167 -19.24 -9.13 -13.68
N THR A 168 -19.52 -9.54 -14.94
CA THR A 168 -19.80 -8.61 -16.04
C THR A 168 -21.23 -8.78 -16.51
N ILE A 169 -21.98 -7.69 -16.59
CA ILE A 169 -23.33 -7.63 -17.11
C ILE A 169 -23.32 -6.72 -18.33
N TYR A 170 -23.82 -7.22 -19.47
CA TYR A 170 -24.04 -6.41 -20.66
C TYR A 170 -25.50 -5.92 -20.64
N LEU A 171 -25.69 -4.62 -20.72
CA LEU A 171 -27.01 -4.00 -20.80
C LEU A 171 -27.32 -3.71 -22.28
N ASP A 172 -28.58 -4.01 -22.71
CA ASP A 172 -29.07 -3.74 -24.03
C ASP A 172 -29.40 -2.23 -24.24
#